data_78685fc614dddee5fb7a94e00363feda
#
_entry.id   78685fc614dddee5fb7a94e00363feda
#
_cell.length_a   1.000
_cell.length_b   1.000
_cell.length_c   1.000
_cell.angle_alpha   90.00
_cell.angle_beta   90.00
_cell.angle_gamma   90.00
#
_symmetry.space_group_name_H-M   'P 1'
#
loop_
_entity.id
_entity.type
_entity.pdbx_description
1 polymer ?
#
loop_
_entity_poly.entity_id
_entity_poly.type
_entity_poly.pdbx_seq_one_letter_code
_entity_poly.pdbx_strand_id
1 'polypeptide(L)'
;GLEKEWLENNRYESNDERESLDMPLGAVQMGLIYVNPQGPDGNPDPLASAHDIRTTFGRMAMNDYETVALVAGGHTFGKGHGAGPDSNVGVEPEGAALEEMGLGWMSSYASGKGRDTITSGFEGAWTANPTQWDNGYFDLLFGYEWELVDTPAGAKVWHAINPADEDLAPDAEDASVKVPTMMTTADIALREDPEYKKISKHFHENPEEFA
;
A
#
# COMPACT_ATOMS: atom_id res chain seq x y z
N GLY A 1 -14.23 -0.31 23.23
CA GLY A 1 -15.38 0.39 22.63
C GLY A 1 -15.89 -0.37 21.42
N LEU A 2 -17.07 -0.03 20.94
CA LEU A 2 -17.57 -0.60 19.69
C LEU A 2 -16.85 0.05 18.52
N GLU A 3 -16.53 -0.69 17.47
CA GLU A 3 -15.84 -0.17 16.28
C GLU A 3 -16.52 1.03 15.64
N LYS A 4 -17.84 1.08 15.69
CA LYS A 4 -18.61 2.26 15.25
C LYS A 4 -18.29 3.57 16.00
N GLU A 5 -17.60 3.48 17.13
CA GLU A 5 -17.13 4.64 17.90
C GLU A 5 -15.75 5.12 17.40
N TRP A 6 -15.12 4.36 16.51
CA TRP A 6 -13.78 4.58 16.00
C TRP A 6 -13.83 4.86 14.50
N LEU A 7 -14.39 5.99 14.16
CA LEU A 7 -14.46 6.41 12.77
C LEU A 7 -13.07 6.75 12.24
N GLU A 8 -12.84 6.48 10.98
CA GLU A 8 -11.56 6.68 10.31
C GLU A 8 -10.95 8.06 10.57
N ASN A 9 -11.77 9.10 10.51
CA ASN A 9 -11.32 10.48 10.66
C ASN A 9 -11.33 11.01 12.10
N ASN A 10 -11.69 10.19 13.08
CA ASN A 10 -11.74 10.64 14.49
C ASN A 10 -10.39 11.03 15.07
N ARG A 11 -9.30 10.69 14.41
CA ARG A 11 -7.95 11.07 14.85
C ARG A 11 -7.49 12.43 14.35
N TYR A 12 -8.26 13.08 13.47
CA TYR A 12 -7.96 14.40 12.92
C TYR A 12 -9.06 15.38 13.28
N GLU A 13 -8.71 16.64 13.54
CA GLU A 13 -9.69 17.70 13.77
C GLU A 13 -10.48 18.02 12.51
N SER A 14 -9.81 17.96 11.34
CA SER A 14 -10.43 18.07 10.03
C SER A 14 -9.56 17.37 8.97
N ASN A 15 -10.11 17.15 7.79
CA ASN A 15 -9.33 16.62 6.65
C ASN A 15 -8.23 17.59 6.20
N ASP A 16 -8.40 18.88 6.45
CA ASP A 16 -7.44 19.92 6.10
C ASP A 16 -6.34 20.08 7.18
N GLU A 17 -6.56 19.53 8.38
CA GLU A 17 -5.67 19.65 9.55
C GLU A 17 -5.03 18.31 9.93
N ARG A 18 -4.62 17.51 8.96
CA ARG A 18 -4.03 16.18 9.16
C ARG A 18 -2.73 16.19 9.97
N GLU A 19 -2.11 17.34 10.14
CA GLU A 19 -0.95 17.51 11.02
C GLU A 19 -1.29 17.44 12.51
N SER A 20 -2.55 17.78 12.85
CA SER A 20 -3.05 17.76 14.22
C SER A 20 -3.93 16.53 14.48
N LEU A 21 -3.62 15.77 15.50
CA LEU A 21 -4.46 14.67 15.95
C LEU A 21 -5.43 15.18 17.00
N ASP A 22 -6.72 15.01 16.77
CA ASP A 22 -7.78 15.36 17.72
C ASP A 22 -7.60 14.60 19.05
N MET A 23 -7.31 13.30 18.96
CA MET A 23 -6.93 12.47 20.10
C MET A 23 -5.67 11.65 19.77
N PRO A 24 -4.47 12.12 20.14
CA PRO A 24 -3.21 11.47 19.74
C PRO A 24 -3.08 9.99 20.14
N LEU A 25 -3.75 9.59 21.22
CA LEU A 25 -3.79 8.21 21.72
C LEU A 25 -5.13 7.52 21.44
N GLY A 26 -5.97 8.12 20.62
CA GLY A 26 -7.25 7.56 20.21
C GLY A 26 -7.05 6.27 19.41
N ALA A 27 -7.94 5.30 19.63
CA ALA A 27 -7.93 4.08 18.83
C ALA A 27 -8.42 4.40 17.42
N VAL A 28 -7.78 3.80 16.45
CA VAL A 28 -8.11 3.89 15.02
C VAL A 28 -8.16 2.48 14.42
N GLN A 29 -8.79 2.34 13.26
CA GLN A 29 -8.81 1.07 12.57
C GLN A 29 -7.38 0.62 12.24
N MET A 30 -7.10 -0.66 12.49
CA MET A 30 -5.78 -1.21 12.19
C MET A 30 -5.55 -1.19 10.66
N GLY A 31 -4.36 -0.79 10.24
CA GLY A 31 -4.00 -0.64 8.84
C GLY A 31 -4.22 0.77 8.28
N LEU A 32 -5.07 1.59 8.93
CA LEU A 32 -5.25 3.00 8.58
C LEU A 32 -4.47 3.94 9.51
N ILE A 33 -3.74 3.38 10.45
CA ILE A 33 -3.01 4.10 11.49
C ILE A 33 -1.84 4.93 10.95
N TYR A 34 -1.30 4.57 9.78
CA TYR A 34 -0.14 5.21 9.18
C TYR A 34 -0.54 6.01 7.93
N VAL A 35 -0.53 5.37 6.78
CA VAL A 35 -0.80 5.98 5.47
C VAL A 35 -1.78 5.11 4.70
N ASN A 36 -2.81 5.72 4.12
CA ASN A 36 -3.67 4.99 3.20
C ASN A 36 -2.93 4.83 1.85
N PRO A 37 -2.64 3.59 1.42
CA PRO A 37 -1.91 3.36 0.17
C PRO A 37 -2.65 3.86 -1.08
N GLN A 38 -3.98 4.02 -1.00
CA GLN A 38 -4.79 4.55 -2.08
C GLN A 38 -4.77 6.08 -2.16
N GLY A 39 -4.13 6.75 -1.20
CA GLY A 39 -4.14 8.20 -1.00
C GLY A 39 -5.06 8.62 0.15
N PRO A 40 -4.97 9.88 0.60
CA PRO A 40 -5.78 10.41 1.71
C PRO A 40 -7.28 10.20 1.46
N ASP A 41 -7.96 9.57 2.41
CA ASP A 41 -9.38 9.22 2.32
C ASP A 41 -9.74 8.37 1.08
N GLY A 42 -8.78 7.59 0.57
CA GLY A 42 -8.95 6.81 -0.66
C GLY A 42 -8.94 7.64 -1.94
N ASN A 43 -8.58 8.94 -1.87
CA ASN A 43 -8.41 9.80 -3.02
C ASN A 43 -7.00 9.60 -3.61
N PRO A 44 -6.86 9.18 -4.89
CA PRO A 44 -5.57 8.84 -5.47
C PRO A 44 -4.76 10.07 -5.93
N ASP A 45 -4.49 10.99 -4.99
CA ASP A 45 -3.67 12.17 -5.19
C ASP A 45 -2.25 11.93 -4.62
N PRO A 46 -1.21 11.77 -5.47
CA PRO A 46 0.14 11.51 -5.01
C PRO A 46 0.75 12.63 -4.16
N LEU A 47 0.44 13.90 -4.43
CA LEU A 47 1.00 15.00 -3.65
C LEU A 47 0.36 15.11 -2.28
N ALA A 48 -0.94 14.91 -2.18
CA ALA A 48 -1.62 14.79 -0.90
C ALA A 48 -1.13 13.58 -0.10
N SER A 49 -0.91 12.44 -0.78
CA SER A 49 -0.31 11.25 -0.16
C SER A 49 1.10 11.53 0.37
N ALA A 50 1.94 12.26 -0.37
CA ALA A 50 3.28 12.65 0.10
C ALA A 50 3.23 13.46 1.40
N HIS A 51 2.25 14.35 1.53
CA HIS A 51 2.04 15.12 2.76
C HIS A 51 1.68 14.20 3.94
N ASP A 52 0.74 13.26 3.77
CA ASP A 52 0.36 12.29 4.79
C ASP A 52 1.52 11.37 5.18
N ILE A 53 2.29 10.89 4.20
CA ILE A 53 3.49 10.08 4.42
C ILE A 53 4.47 10.85 5.31
N ARG A 54 4.82 12.08 4.93
CA ARG A 54 5.78 12.90 5.65
C ARG A 54 5.33 13.18 7.09
N THR A 55 4.06 13.51 7.28
CA THR A 55 3.47 13.75 8.58
C THR A 55 3.52 12.50 9.45
N THR A 56 3.12 11.36 8.92
CA THR A 56 3.04 10.10 9.67
C THR A 56 4.43 9.56 10.03
N PHE A 57 5.34 9.51 9.06
CA PHE A 57 6.71 9.03 9.30
C PHE A 57 7.52 10.02 10.14
N GLY A 58 7.26 11.32 10.00
CA GLY A 58 7.83 12.35 10.87
C GLY A 58 7.46 12.17 12.36
N ARG A 59 6.24 11.70 12.66
CA ARG A 59 5.83 11.32 14.02
C ARG A 59 6.59 10.11 14.57
N MET A 60 7.11 9.27 13.69
CA MET A 60 8.01 8.16 14.06
C MET A 60 9.48 8.58 14.09
N ALA A 61 9.75 9.89 14.04
CA ALA A 61 11.09 10.49 14.01
C ALA A 61 11.91 10.11 12.75
N MET A 62 11.26 9.75 11.66
CA MET A 62 11.91 9.47 10.37
C MET A 62 11.93 10.72 9.51
N ASN A 63 13.05 10.97 8.88
CA ASN A 63 13.19 12.00 7.85
C ASN A 63 12.81 11.45 6.46
N ASP A 64 12.79 12.30 5.44
CA ASP A 64 12.39 11.92 4.08
C ASP A 64 13.32 10.85 3.47
N TYR A 65 14.61 10.89 3.78
CA TYR A 65 15.59 9.92 3.28
C TYR A 65 15.32 8.52 3.85
N GLU A 66 15.12 8.43 5.17
CA GLU A 66 14.77 7.19 5.87
C GLU A 66 13.40 6.65 5.43
N THR A 67 12.44 7.56 5.19
CA THR A 67 11.09 7.22 4.73
C THR A 67 11.13 6.58 3.34
N VAL A 68 11.85 7.18 2.39
CA VAL A 68 12.00 6.62 1.04
C VAL A 68 12.71 5.27 1.09
N ALA A 69 13.81 5.16 1.86
CA ALA A 69 14.53 3.90 2.01
C ALA A 69 13.63 2.78 2.57
N LEU A 70 12.84 3.09 3.61
CA LEU A 70 11.94 2.11 4.22
C LEU A 70 10.82 1.67 3.26
N VAL A 71 10.14 2.61 2.62
CA VAL A 71 9.02 2.31 1.72
C VAL A 71 9.52 1.55 0.49
N ALA A 72 10.50 2.07 -0.21
CA ALA A 72 11.06 1.43 -1.40
C ALA A 72 11.72 0.08 -1.07
N GLY A 73 12.43 -0.01 0.05
CA GLY A 73 13.05 -1.25 0.53
C GLY A 73 12.02 -2.33 0.84
N GLY A 74 10.94 -1.97 1.52
CA GLY A 74 9.83 -2.88 1.81
C GLY A 74 9.12 -3.35 0.54
N HIS A 75 8.87 -2.44 -0.39
CA HIS A 75 8.16 -2.73 -1.63
C HIS A 75 9.04 -3.41 -2.70
N THR A 76 10.36 -3.26 -2.65
CA THR A 76 11.28 -4.08 -3.45
C THR A 76 11.08 -5.57 -3.17
N PHE A 77 10.66 -5.92 -1.95
CA PHE A 77 10.63 -7.26 -1.42
C PHE A 77 9.25 -7.61 -0.88
N GLY A 78 8.40 -8.21 -1.69
CA GLY A 78 7.09 -8.64 -1.21
C GLY A 78 5.96 -8.50 -2.21
N LYS A 79 4.77 -8.83 -1.73
CA LYS A 79 3.50 -8.83 -2.47
C LYS A 79 2.34 -8.40 -1.58
N GLY A 80 1.31 -7.80 -2.19
CA GLY A 80 -0.01 -7.63 -1.59
C GLY A 80 -0.98 -8.70 -2.06
N HIS A 81 -1.92 -9.11 -1.18
CA HIS A 81 -2.99 -10.04 -1.51
C HIS A 81 -4.34 -9.46 -1.12
N GLY A 82 -5.36 -9.64 -1.95
CA GLY A 82 -6.70 -9.15 -1.66
C GLY A 82 -7.57 -8.87 -2.88
N ALA A 83 -7.62 -9.79 -3.84
CA ALA A 83 -8.33 -9.60 -5.12
C ALA A 83 -9.85 -9.77 -5.05
N GLY A 84 -10.40 -10.31 -3.95
CA GLY A 84 -11.83 -10.58 -3.84
C GLY A 84 -12.67 -9.32 -3.59
N PRO A 85 -13.95 -9.27 -4.04
CA PRO A 85 -14.86 -8.19 -3.72
C PRO A 85 -15.06 -8.05 -2.19
N ASP A 86 -15.16 -6.82 -1.71
CA ASP A 86 -15.35 -6.48 -0.30
C ASP A 86 -16.60 -7.11 0.33
N SER A 87 -17.64 -7.34 -0.47
CA SER A 87 -18.87 -8.04 -0.06
C SER A 87 -18.65 -9.47 0.46
N ASN A 88 -17.47 -10.05 0.22
CA ASN A 88 -17.08 -11.37 0.73
C ASN A 88 -16.33 -11.31 2.07
N VAL A 89 -16.06 -10.12 2.60
CA VAL A 89 -15.46 -9.95 3.92
C VAL A 89 -16.45 -10.32 5.01
N GLY A 90 -16.06 -11.26 5.88
CA GLY A 90 -16.84 -11.65 7.05
C GLY A 90 -16.89 -10.54 8.11
N VAL A 91 -17.56 -10.87 9.20
CA VAL A 91 -17.69 -9.93 10.32
C VAL A 91 -16.35 -9.62 10.99
N GLU A 92 -16.26 -8.47 11.61
CA GLU A 92 -15.12 -8.06 12.41
C GLU A 92 -14.85 -9.01 13.60
N PRO A 93 -13.64 -9.00 14.18
CA PRO A 93 -13.28 -9.90 15.27
C PRO A 93 -14.26 -9.90 16.46
N GLU A 94 -14.79 -8.74 16.83
CA GLU A 94 -15.75 -8.62 17.94
C GLU A 94 -17.11 -9.27 17.63
N GLY A 95 -17.50 -9.30 16.35
CA GLY A 95 -18.74 -9.93 15.90
C GLY A 95 -18.55 -11.37 15.42
N ALA A 96 -17.30 -11.85 15.35
CA ALA A 96 -16.98 -13.16 14.82
C ALA A 96 -17.41 -14.31 15.74
N ALA A 97 -17.78 -15.45 15.14
CA ALA A 97 -18.14 -16.64 15.86
C ALA A 97 -16.93 -17.24 16.63
N LEU A 98 -17.20 -18.01 17.67
CA LEU A 98 -16.16 -18.63 18.49
C LEU A 98 -15.23 -19.54 17.67
N GLU A 99 -15.75 -20.15 16.62
CA GLU A 99 -15.02 -20.99 15.67
C GLU A 99 -13.94 -20.24 14.88
N GLU A 100 -14.09 -18.93 14.74
CA GLU A 100 -13.11 -18.05 14.12
C GLU A 100 -11.99 -17.60 15.07
N MET A 101 -12.05 -18.05 16.33
CA MET A 101 -11.03 -17.83 17.36
C MET A 101 -10.62 -16.37 17.57
N GLY A 102 -11.55 -15.43 17.35
CA GLY A 102 -11.33 -13.99 17.48
C GLY A 102 -10.57 -13.37 16.29
N LEU A 103 -10.36 -14.10 15.21
CA LEU A 103 -9.68 -13.59 14.02
C LEU A 103 -10.58 -12.70 13.15
N GLY A 104 -11.85 -13.06 13.02
CA GLY A 104 -12.79 -12.30 12.18
C GLY A 104 -12.37 -12.15 10.73
N TRP A 105 -13.09 -11.33 9.99
CA TRP A 105 -12.84 -10.99 8.58
C TRP A 105 -12.57 -12.19 7.66
N MET A 106 -13.23 -13.30 7.91
CA MET A 106 -13.13 -14.49 7.06
C MET A 106 -13.55 -14.16 5.64
N SER A 107 -12.75 -14.55 4.65
CA SER A 107 -13.12 -14.41 3.26
C SER A 107 -13.99 -15.58 2.79
N SER A 108 -15.13 -15.27 2.18
CA SER A 108 -15.98 -16.25 1.48
C SER A 108 -15.67 -16.30 -0.04
N TYR A 109 -14.68 -15.55 -0.50
CA TYR A 109 -14.29 -15.49 -1.89
C TYR A 109 -13.41 -16.69 -2.26
N ALA A 110 -13.81 -17.46 -3.26
CA ALA A 110 -13.07 -18.62 -3.79
C ALA A 110 -12.47 -19.51 -2.67
N SER A 111 -11.15 -19.62 -2.57
CA SER A 111 -10.49 -20.42 -1.52
C SER A 111 -10.42 -19.72 -0.16
N GLY A 112 -10.65 -18.43 -0.10
CA GLY A 112 -10.53 -17.58 1.10
C GLY A 112 -9.09 -17.34 1.57
N LYS A 113 -8.08 -17.75 0.82
CA LYS A 113 -6.66 -17.64 1.18
C LYS A 113 -5.78 -17.38 -0.03
N GLY A 114 -4.50 -17.03 0.19
CA GLY A 114 -3.60 -16.62 -0.86
C GLY A 114 -4.15 -15.38 -1.57
N ARG A 115 -4.18 -15.37 -2.90
CA ARG A 115 -4.78 -14.29 -3.70
C ARG A 115 -6.28 -14.08 -3.48
N ASP A 116 -6.96 -15.05 -2.89
CA ASP A 116 -8.38 -14.97 -2.58
C ASP A 116 -8.67 -14.35 -1.21
N THR A 117 -7.67 -13.84 -0.53
CA THR A 117 -7.85 -13.06 0.70
C THR A 117 -8.42 -11.68 0.38
N ILE A 118 -9.02 -11.03 1.39
CA ILE A 118 -9.57 -9.68 1.27
C ILE A 118 -8.97 -8.82 2.39
N THR A 119 -7.68 -8.56 2.31
CA THR A 119 -6.97 -7.82 3.36
C THR A 119 -6.55 -6.43 2.92
N SER A 120 -6.10 -6.27 1.68
CA SER A 120 -5.61 -4.98 1.15
C SER A 120 -6.48 -4.40 0.06
N GLY A 121 -7.33 -5.20 -0.56
CA GLY A 121 -8.13 -4.80 -1.72
C GLY A 121 -7.37 -4.82 -3.04
N PHE A 122 -6.06 -5.09 -3.03
CA PHE A 122 -5.25 -5.23 -4.23
C PHE A 122 -4.42 -6.52 -4.20
N GLU A 123 -4.03 -6.97 -5.37
CA GLU A 123 -3.26 -8.21 -5.59
C GLU A 123 -2.08 -7.91 -6.50
N GLY A 124 -0.89 -8.37 -6.12
CA GLY A 124 0.29 -8.29 -6.97
C GLY A 124 1.56 -7.89 -6.23
N ALA A 125 2.60 -7.65 -7.01
CA ALA A 125 3.91 -7.24 -6.54
C ALA A 125 4.33 -5.90 -7.16
N TRP A 126 5.24 -5.21 -6.48
CA TRP A 126 5.82 -3.96 -6.96
C TRP A 126 6.94 -4.18 -7.97
N THR A 127 7.56 -5.37 -7.95
CA THR A 127 8.71 -5.69 -8.81
C THR A 127 8.52 -7.03 -9.50
N ALA A 128 9.30 -7.27 -10.56
CA ALA A 128 9.34 -8.55 -11.26
C ALA A 128 9.98 -9.66 -10.42
N ASN A 129 10.77 -9.30 -9.38
CA ASN A 129 11.50 -10.22 -8.53
C ASN A 129 11.15 -10.04 -7.04
N PRO A 130 9.90 -10.26 -6.61
CA PRO A 130 9.43 -9.90 -5.27
C PRO A 130 10.06 -10.70 -4.12
N THR A 131 10.94 -11.64 -4.40
CA THR A 131 11.68 -12.45 -3.43
C THR A 131 13.18 -12.16 -3.41
N GLN A 132 13.60 -11.12 -4.13
CA GLN A 132 15.00 -10.69 -4.20
C GLN A 132 15.12 -9.22 -3.82
N TRP A 133 16.25 -8.89 -3.19
CA TRP A 133 16.66 -7.51 -3.02
C TRP A 133 17.41 -7.07 -4.28
N ASP A 134 16.84 -6.11 -4.99
CA ASP A 134 17.43 -5.48 -6.16
C ASP A 134 16.92 -4.03 -6.31
N ASN A 135 17.32 -3.35 -7.37
CA ASN A 135 16.90 -1.98 -7.66
C ASN A 135 15.63 -1.90 -8.52
N GLY A 136 14.96 -3.03 -8.76
CA GLY A 136 13.81 -3.14 -9.66
C GLY A 136 12.63 -2.25 -9.29
N TYR A 137 12.46 -1.92 -8.01
CA TYR A 137 11.42 -0.97 -7.59
C TYR A 137 11.59 0.41 -8.25
N PHE A 138 12.80 0.98 -8.21
CA PHE A 138 13.06 2.28 -8.82
C PHE A 138 13.15 2.20 -10.35
N ASP A 139 13.67 1.09 -10.89
CA ASP A 139 13.68 0.84 -12.33
C ASP A 139 12.26 0.94 -12.90
N LEU A 140 11.29 0.28 -12.26
CA LEU A 140 9.89 0.32 -12.66
C LEU A 140 9.23 1.66 -12.38
N LEU A 141 9.42 2.23 -11.18
CA LEU A 141 8.80 3.49 -10.77
C LEU A 141 9.13 4.63 -11.75
N PHE A 142 10.38 4.69 -12.23
CA PHE A 142 10.85 5.72 -13.15
C PHE A 142 10.85 5.30 -14.62
N GLY A 143 10.82 4.00 -14.92
CA GLY A 143 10.89 3.46 -16.27
C GLY A 143 9.58 3.54 -17.06
N TYR A 144 8.44 3.64 -16.35
CA TYR A 144 7.12 3.62 -16.97
C TYR A 144 6.30 4.87 -16.67
N GLU A 145 5.32 5.10 -17.54
CA GLU A 145 4.14 5.90 -17.21
C GLU A 145 3.10 4.98 -16.57
N TRP A 146 2.32 5.53 -15.63
CA TRP A 146 1.41 4.79 -14.79
C TRP A 146 -0.02 5.24 -15.00
N GLU A 147 -0.96 4.29 -15.07
CA GLU A 147 -2.39 4.57 -15.12
C GLU A 147 -3.10 4.03 -13.88
N LEU A 148 -4.08 4.80 -13.40
CA LEU A 148 -4.90 4.41 -12.27
C LEU A 148 -5.94 3.40 -12.70
N VAL A 149 -6.04 2.28 -11.98
CA VAL A 149 -7.00 1.21 -12.22
C VAL A 149 -7.75 0.83 -10.94
N ASP A 150 -8.98 0.35 -11.10
CA ASP A 150 -9.75 -0.24 -10.02
C ASP A 150 -9.51 -1.74 -9.96
N THR A 151 -9.23 -2.27 -8.77
CA THR A 151 -9.13 -3.72 -8.56
C THR A 151 -10.52 -4.35 -8.48
N PRO A 152 -10.65 -5.68 -8.62
CA PRO A 152 -11.92 -6.37 -8.39
C PRO A 152 -12.54 -6.12 -7.02
N ALA A 153 -11.71 -5.80 -6.02
CA ALA A 153 -12.13 -5.43 -4.66
C ALA A 153 -12.54 -3.95 -4.53
N GLY A 154 -12.43 -3.16 -5.61
CA GLY A 154 -12.75 -1.74 -5.60
C GLY A 154 -11.62 -0.83 -5.10
N ALA A 155 -10.45 -1.37 -4.79
CA ALA A 155 -9.30 -0.56 -4.40
C ALA A 155 -8.61 0.06 -5.62
N LYS A 156 -7.92 1.18 -5.40
CA LYS A 156 -7.21 1.91 -6.46
C LYS A 156 -5.72 1.58 -6.43
N VAL A 157 -5.20 1.15 -7.58
CA VAL A 157 -3.78 0.87 -7.79
C VAL A 157 -3.33 1.49 -9.11
N TRP A 158 -2.02 1.56 -9.30
CA TRP A 158 -1.42 2.07 -10.53
C TRP A 158 -0.72 0.93 -11.27
N HIS A 159 -1.02 0.77 -12.54
CA HIS A 159 -0.37 -0.18 -13.43
C HIS A 159 0.52 0.54 -14.43
N ALA A 160 1.65 -0.08 -14.76
CA ALA A 160 2.53 0.43 -15.82
C ALA A 160 1.84 0.35 -17.19
N ILE A 161 1.98 1.40 -18.00
CA ILE A 161 1.44 1.42 -19.36
C ILE A 161 2.39 0.67 -20.29
N ASN A 162 1.89 -0.40 -20.92
CA ASN A 162 2.65 -1.26 -21.84
C ASN A 162 3.97 -1.79 -21.24
N PRO A 163 3.94 -2.48 -20.10
CA PRO A 163 5.17 -3.02 -19.51
C PRO A 163 5.79 -4.10 -20.42
N ALA A 164 7.12 -4.21 -20.38
CA ALA A 164 7.84 -5.29 -21.01
C ALA A 164 7.60 -6.62 -20.27
N ASP A 165 7.72 -7.74 -20.97
CA ASP A 165 7.47 -9.07 -20.38
C ASP A 165 8.39 -9.40 -19.20
N GLU A 166 9.62 -8.92 -19.23
CA GLU A 166 10.60 -9.06 -18.13
C GLU A 166 10.21 -8.29 -16.86
N ASP A 167 9.40 -7.25 -17.00
CA ASP A 167 8.95 -6.39 -15.91
C ASP A 167 7.61 -6.83 -15.29
N LEU A 168 7.06 -7.92 -15.80
CA LEU A 168 5.88 -8.55 -15.21
C LEU A 168 6.26 -9.40 -13.99
N ALA A 169 5.45 -9.34 -12.94
CA ALA A 169 5.63 -10.13 -11.73
C ALA A 169 5.15 -11.58 -11.92
N PRO A 170 5.66 -12.54 -11.15
CA PRO A 170 5.06 -13.86 -11.07
C PRO A 170 3.71 -13.79 -10.34
N ASP A 171 2.72 -14.56 -10.79
CA ASP A 171 1.47 -14.74 -10.04
C ASP A 171 1.74 -15.31 -8.64
N ALA A 172 0.84 -15.01 -7.71
CA ALA A 172 1.02 -15.38 -6.31
C ALA A 172 1.04 -16.89 -6.05
N GLU A 173 0.35 -17.66 -6.87
CA GLU A 173 0.17 -19.11 -6.70
C GLU A 173 0.82 -19.93 -7.81
N ASP A 174 0.93 -19.38 -9.02
CA ASP A 174 1.53 -20.02 -10.16
C ASP A 174 2.63 -19.14 -10.78
N ALA A 175 3.86 -19.35 -10.38
CA ALA A 175 5.01 -18.58 -10.84
C ALA A 175 5.26 -18.70 -12.37
N SER A 176 4.62 -19.63 -13.06
CA SER A 176 4.69 -19.74 -14.53
C SER A 176 3.80 -18.72 -15.24
N VAL A 177 2.83 -18.14 -14.52
CA VAL A 177 1.95 -17.08 -14.99
C VAL A 177 2.57 -15.73 -14.64
N LYS A 178 2.53 -14.80 -15.60
CA LYS A 178 3.00 -13.43 -15.40
C LYS A 178 1.80 -12.49 -15.28
N VAL A 179 1.90 -11.57 -14.32
CA VAL A 179 0.88 -10.55 -14.04
C VAL A 179 1.52 -9.17 -13.99
N PRO A 180 0.77 -8.09 -14.24
CA PRO A 180 1.31 -6.73 -14.13
C PRO A 180 1.88 -6.45 -12.73
N THR A 181 3.00 -5.74 -12.69
CA THR A 181 3.48 -5.08 -11.47
C THR A 181 2.57 -3.90 -11.15
N MET A 182 2.54 -3.51 -9.89
CA MET A 182 1.68 -2.42 -9.42
C MET A 182 2.45 -1.41 -8.59
N MET A 183 1.93 -0.19 -8.53
CA MET A 183 2.28 0.83 -7.55
C MET A 183 1.03 1.29 -6.81
N THR A 184 1.18 1.67 -5.57
CA THR A 184 0.14 2.38 -4.82
C THR A 184 0.25 3.88 -5.06
N THR A 185 -0.75 4.65 -4.65
CA THR A 185 -0.65 6.13 -4.69
C THR A 185 0.49 6.63 -3.81
N ALA A 186 0.79 5.93 -2.71
CA ALA A 186 1.94 6.24 -1.87
C ALA A 186 3.28 6.02 -2.58
N ASP A 187 3.39 5.03 -3.46
CA ASP A 187 4.59 4.84 -4.30
C ASP A 187 4.73 5.94 -5.35
N ILE A 188 3.64 6.28 -6.03
CA ILE A 188 3.64 7.37 -7.00
C ILE A 188 4.01 8.71 -6.32
N ALA A 189 3.67 8.89 -5.04
CA ALA A 189 4.11 10.05 -4.27
C ALA A 189 5.64 10.16 -4.19
N LEU A 190 6.36 9.03 -4.10
CA LEU A 190 7.83 9.03 -4.09
C LEU A 190 8.45 9.46 -5.45
N ARG A 191 7.66 9.40 -6.53
CA ARG A 191 8.03 9.88 -7.85
C ARG A 191 7.62 11.34 -8.09
N GLU A 192 6.47 11.78 -7.56
CA GLU A 192 5.87 13.06 -7.92
C GLU A 192 6.22 14.20 -6.94
N ASP A 193 6.34 13.91 -5.64
CA ASP A 193 6.80 14.94 -4.67
C ASP A 193 8.26 15.31 -4.94
N PRO A 194 8.58 16.61 -5.06
CA PRO A 194 9.92 17.03 -5.47
C PRO A 194 11.07 16.56 -4.58
N GLU A 195 10.86 16.52 -3.27
CA GLU A 195 11.91 16.08 -2.32
C GLU A 195 12.04 14.55 -2.30
N TYR A 196 10.93 13.83 -2.26
CA TYR A 196 10.96 12.36 -2.36
C TYR A 196 11.53 11.90 -3.70
N LYS A 197 11.17 12.54 -4.81
CA LYS A 197 11.71 12.24 -6.14
C LYS A 197 13.23 12.38 -6.21
N LYS A 198 13.77 13.42 -5.58
CA LYS A 198 15.22 13.65 -5.52
C LYS A 198 15.92 12.52 -4.78
N ILE A 199 15.36 12.08 -3.64
CA ILE A 199 15.89 10.99 -2.83
C ILE A 199 15.74 9.65 -3.56
N SER A 200 14.58 9.39 -4.14
CA SER A 200 14.30 8.17 -4.91
C SER A 200 15.25 8.02 -6.10
N LYS A 201 15.53 9.11 -6.83
CA LYS A 201 16.52 9.11 -7.90
C LYS A 201 17.94 8.89 -7.40
N HIS A 202 18.27 9.47 -6.24
CA HIS A 202 19.57 9.24 -5.62
C HIS A 202 19.79 7.74 -5.31
N PHE A 203 18.81 7.08 -4.70
CA PHE A 203 18.88 5.64 -4.44
C PHE A 203 18.88 4.80 -5.73
N HIS A 204 18.13 5.22 -6.74
CA HIS A 204 18.14 4.57 -8.05
C HIS A 204 19.53 4.60 -8.69
N GLU A 205 20.24 5.72 -8.59
CA GLU A 205 21.58 5.93 -9.13
C GLU A 205 22.70 5.33 -8.26
N ASN A 206 22.43 5.07 -6.96
CA ASN A 206 23.40 4.59 -5.98
C ASN A 206 22.84 3.39 -5.20
N PRO A 207 22.65 2.24 -5.86
CA PRO A 207 22.00 1.07 -5.26
C PRO A 207 22.73 0.52 -4.03
N GLU A 208 24.01 0.75 -3.88
CA GLU A 208 24.79 0.37 -2.70
C GLU A 208 24.47 1.24 -1.46
N GLU A 209 23.95 2.45 -1.66
CA GLU A 209 23.46 3.29 -0.55
C GLU A 209 22.02 2.95 -0.18
N PHE A 210 21.27 2.36 -1.12
CA PHE A 210 19.93 1.88 -0.88
C PHE A 210 19.90 0.55 -0.11
N ALA A 211 20.86 -0.33 -0.35
CA ALA A 211 20.99 -1.64 0.29
C ALA A 211 21.54 -1.52 1.73
#